data_55f1527d7c6b732288d6fdf07e1bbc08
#
_entry.id   55f1527d7c6b732288d6fdf07e1bbc08
#
_cell.length_a   1.000
_cell.length_b   1.000
_cell.length_c   1.000
_cell.angle_alpha   90.00
_cell.angle_beta   90.00
_cell.angle_gamma   90.00
#
_symmetry.space_group_name_H-M   'P 1'
#
loop_
_entity.id
_entity.type
_entity.pdbx_description
1 polymer ?
#
loop_
_entity_poly.entity_id
_entity_poly.type
_entity_poly.pdbx_seq_one_letter_code
_entity_poly.pdbx_strand_id
1 'polypeptide(L)'
;MEYILNNVKDFHLDHIFDCGQCFRWEKQEDGSYIGPALGKVVRIGTEGEAENVKVTISNCSEDDYSTLWKSYLDMERDYSSIKDYLTESDEVLKKAADYGYGIRILKQDFWETVVSFIISQNNNIPRIKGCIESICKSFGEPLGEYEGREYFAIPSPEVMAALTVEDLGAAKLGYRTKYLIETARQMLEEGGPEVVKDRLVKSANPIEDLQAFTGIGPKVAACISLFGLGRMDAFPIDVWMRRVMNQLYDIDEKDVKAMKAYAKEHFGEHGGIAQQYLFYYIRA
;
A
#
# COMPACT_ATOMS: atom_id res chain seq x y z
N MET A 1 8.45 -5.91 -24.37
CA MET A 1 8.09 -4.50 -24.60
C MET A 1 8.49 -3.69 -23.39
N GLU A 2 8.88 -2.43 -23.61
CA GLU A 2 9.24 -1.51 -22.53
C GLU A 2 8.52 -0.18 -22.76
N TYR A 3 8.05 0.41 -21.68
CA TYR A 3 7.51 1.77 -21.66
C TYR A 3 8.45 2.67 -20.88
N ILE A 4 8.81 3.82 -21.46
CA ILE A 4 9.83 4.72 -20.92
C ILE A 4 9.22 6.09 -20.64
N LEU A 5 9.44 6.57 -19.42
CA LEU A 5 9.10 7.91 -18.98
C LEU A 5 10.39 8.69 -18.73
N ASN A 6 10.44 9.92 -19.22
CA ASN A 6 11.57 10.81 -19.00
C ASN A 6 11.17 12.00 -18.12
N ASN A 7 12.14 12.59 -17.44
CA ASN A 7 11.98 13.76 -16.60
C ASN A 7 10.91 13.60 -15.51
N VAL A 8 10.85 12.39 -14.92
CA VAL A 8 9.94 12.12 -13.79
C VAL A 8 10.53 12.73 -12.52
N LYS A 9 9.72 13.50 -11.82
CA LYS A 9 10.07 14.09 -10.52
C LYS A 9 9.52 13.26 -9.37
N ASP A 10 10.13 13.39 -8.21
CA ASP A 10 9.62 12.77 -6.99
C ASP A 10 9.33 11.27 -7.16
N PHE A 11 10.34 10.54 -7.63
CA PHE A 11 10.21 9.12 -7.90
C PHE A 11 11.48 8.37 -7.51
N HIS A 12 11.37 7.48 -6.52
CA HIS A 12 12.47 6.63 -6.10
C HIS A 12 11.94 5.24 -5.72
N LEU A 13 12.48 4.19 -6.33
CA LEU A 13 11.92 2.83 -6.18
C LEU A 13 11.93 2.32 -4.73
N ASP A 14 13.03 2.50 -4.00
CA ASP A 14 13.10 2.08 -2.59
C ASP A 14 12.07 2.84 -1.74
N HIS A 15 11.90 4.13 -1.98
CA HIS A 15 10.92 4.95 -1.26
C HIS A 15 9.49 4.53 -1.56
N ILE A 16 9.20 4.06 -2.78
CA ILE A 16 7.87 3.61 -3.19
C ILE A 16 7.59 2.18 -2.68
N PHE A 17 8.53 1.24 -2.88
CA PHE A 17 8.25 -0.17 -2.67
C PHE A 17 8.66 -0.70 -1.29
N ASP A 18 9.53 0.00 -0.54
CA ASP A 18 9.99 -0.41 0.79
C ASP A 18 9.44 0.47 1.94
N CYS A 19 8.56 1.43 1.64
CA CYS A 19 7.90 2.26 2.67
C CYS A 19 6.75 1.54 3.41
N GLY A 20 6.48 0.27 3.12
CA GLY A 20 5.50 -0.55 3.83
C GLY A 20 4.06 -0.39 3.36
N GLN A 21 3.83 0.18 2.18
CA GLN A 21 2.52 0.29 1.55
C GLN A 21 2.13 -0.93 0.70
N CYS A 22 3.11 -1.72 0.24
CA CYS A 22 2.91 -2.90 -0.60
C CYS A 22 3.89 -4.01 -0.20
N PHE A 23 3.59 -5.28 -0.59
CA PHE A 23 4.35 -6.42 -0.08
C PHE A 23 4.72 -7.45 -1.16
N ARG A 24 4.47 -7.17 -2.42
CA ARG A 24 4.70 -8.13 -3.52
C ARG A 24 5.80 -7.70 -4.49
N TRP A 25 6.45 -6.59 -4.22
CA TRP A 25 7.57 -6.09 -5.00
C TRP A 25 8.89 -6.57 -4.42
N GLU A 26 9.81 -7.00 -5.29
CA GLU A 26 11.12 -7.53 -4.90
C GLU A 26 12.23 -6.76 -5.60
N LYS A 27 13.16 -6.23 -4.79
CA LYS A 27 14.34 -5.52 -5.27
C LYS A 27 15.31 -6.49 -5.92
N GLN A 28 15.84 -6.12 -7.09
CA GLN A 28 16.83 -6.84 -7.84
C GLN A 28 18.23 -6.30 -7.55
N GLU A 29 19.27 -7.04 -7.97
CA GLU A 29 20.67 -6.68 -7.75
C GLU A 29 21.07 -5.35 -8.41
N ASP A 30 20.42 -4.99 -9.52
CA ASP A 30 20.64 -3.74 -10.23
C ASP A 30 19.82 -2.55 -9.68
N GLY A 31 19.09 -2.75 -8.58
CA GLY A 31 18.26 -1.74 -7.93
C GLY A 31 16.86 -1.59 -8.53
N SER A 32 16.51 -2.29 -9.61
CA SER A 32 15.14 -2.36 -10.13
C SER A 32 14.24 -3.19 -9.23
N TYR A 33 12.93 -3.12 -9.45
CA TYR A 33 11.95 -3.93 -8.74
C TYR A 33 11.10 -4.75 -9.70
N ILE A 34 10.85 -6.01 -9.36
CA ILE A 34 9.90 -6.88 -10.06
C ILE A 34 8.75 -7.19 -9.13
N GLY A 35 7.53 -7.13 -9.64
CA GLY A 35 6.36 -7.48 -8.86
C GLY A 35 5.10 -7.65 -9.70
N PRO A 36 4.16 -8.48 -9.19
CA PRO A 36 2.82 -8.58 -9.75
C PRO A 36 1.93 -7.49 -9.15
N ALA A 37 1.19 -6.80 -10.00
CA ALA A 37 0.10 -5.92 -9.60
C ALA A 37 -0.93 -5.83 -10.74
N LEU A 38 -2.20 -5.64 -10.39
CA LEU A 38 -3.28 -5.47 -11.37
C LEU A 38 -3.34 -6.58 -12.42
N GLY A 39 -3.04 -7.82 -12.04
CA GLY A 39 -3.05 -8.98 -12.92
C GLY A 39 -1.86 -9.10 -13.88
N LYS A 40 -0.84 -8.25 -13.75
CA LYS A 40 0.36 -8.26 -14.61
C LYS A 40 1.64 -8.31 -13.77
N VAL A 41 2.71 -8.81 -14.37
CA VAL A 41 4.05 -8.81 -13.80
C VAL A 41 4.94 -7.88 -14.61
N VAL A 42 5.59 -6.93 -13.96
CA VAL A 42 6.50 -6.00 -14.61
C VAL A 42 7.78 -5.83 -13.80
N ARG A 43 8.82 -5.36 -14.48
CA ARG A 43 10.02 -4.82 -13.85
C ARG A 43 10.05 -3.32 -14.02
N ILE A 44 10.35 -2.60 -12.95
CA ILE A 44 10.50 -1.15 -12.97
C ILE A 44 11.94 -0.81 -12.60
N GLY A 45 12.63 -0.13 -13.49
CA GLY A 45 13.98 0.37 -13.29
C GLY A 45 14.02 1.89 -13.38
N THR A 46 15.03 2.51 -12.78
CA THR A 46 15.24 3.96 -12.84
C THR A 46 16.69 4.30 -13.16
N GLU A 47 16.89 5.40 -13.91
CA GLU A 47 18.17 6.03 -14.18
C GLU A 47 18.05 7.52 -13.88
N GLY A 48 19.11 8.15 -13.38
CA GLY A 48 19.10 9.57 -12.99
C GLY A 48 18.76 9.81 -11.54
N GLU A 49 18.66 11.07 -11.14
CA GLU A 49 18.48 11.47 -9.74
C GLU A 49 17.41 12.56 -9.58
N ALA A 50 16.77 12.54 -8.41
CA ALA A 50 15.88 13.57 -7.87
C ALA A 50 14.80 14.08 -8.85
N GLU A 51 15.07 15.16 -9.57
CA GLU A 51 14.07 15.84 -10.38
C GLU A 51 14.07 15.41 -11.86
N ASN A 52 14.99 14.53 -12.25
CA ASN A 52 15.16 14.10 -13.64
C ASN A 52 15.38 12.59 -13.73
N VAL A 53 14.37 11.83 -13.30
CA VAL A 53 14.42 10.37 -13.32
C VAL A 53 13.85 9.86 -14.63
N LYS A 54 14.59 8.98 -15.30
CA LYS A 54 14.07 8.13 -16.36
C LYS A 54 13.52 6.86 -15.71
N VAL A 55 12.24 6.56 -15.92
CA VAL A 55 11.59 5.35 -15.43
C VAL A 55 11.33 4.42 -16.61
N THR A 56 11.81 3.18 -16.52
CA THR A 56 11.57 2.13 -17.51
C THR A 56 10.69 1.05 -16.89
N ILE A 57 9.57 0.75 -17.52
CA ILE A 57 8.66 -0.33 -17.13
C ILE A 57 8.77 -1.42 -18.20
N SER A 58 9.43 -2.53 -17.88
CA SER A 58 9.57 -3.68 -18.79
C SER A 58 8.34 -4.59 -18.69
N ASN A 59 8.04 -5.34 -19.75
CA ASN A 59 6.83 -6.11 -19.93
C ASN A 59 5.55 -5.24 -19.92
N CYS A 60 5.66 -4.02 -20.43
CA CYS A 60 4.60 -3.01 -20.42
C CYS A 60 4.44 -2.43 -21.84
N SER A 61 3.22 -2.45 -22.35
CA SER A 61 2.85 -1.70 -23.57
C SER A 61 2.40 -0.28 -23.22
N GLU A 62 2.25 0.57 -24.24
CA GLU A 62 1.69 1.92 -24.06
C GLU A 62 0.25 1.87 -23.52
N ASP A 63 -0.55 0.89 -23.97
CA ASP A 63 -1.90 0.67 -23.47
C ASP A 63 -1.90 0.21 -22.00
N ASP A 64 -1.00 -0.71 -21.63
CA ASP A 64 -0.83 -1.12 -20.21
C ASP A 64 -0.44 0.07 -19.33
N TYR A 65 0.46 0.92 -19.81
CA TYR A 65 0.82 2.10 -19.04
C TYR A 65 -0.37 3.04 -18.87
N SER A 66 -1.06 3.36 -19.95
CA SER A 66 -2.16 4.34 -19.93
C SER A 66 -3.36 3.87 -19.10
N THR A 67 -3.67 2.58 -19.14
CA THR A 67 -4.85 1.99 -18.46
C THR A 67 -4.59 1.54 -17.04
N LEU A 68 -3.35 1.12 -16.71
CA LEU A 68 -3.01 0.53 -15.42
C LEU A 68 -1.94 1.32 -14.66
N TRP A 69 -0.73 1.37 -15.21
CA TRP A 69 0.46 1.77 -14.45
C TRP A 69 0.52 3.26 -14.15
N LYS A 70 -0.01 4.11 -15.02
CA LYS A 70 -0.11 5.55 -14.80
C LYS A 70 -0.91 5.86 -13.53
N SER A 71 -2.03 5.18 -13.36
CA SER A 71 -2.86 5.31 -12.16
C SER A 71 -2.21 4.64 -10.95
N TYR A 72 -1.74 3.40 -11.10
CA TYR A 72 -1.13 2.62 -10.02
C TYR A 72 0.03 3.35 -9.34
N LEU A 73 0.93 3.96 -10.14
CA LEU A 73 2.09 4.71 -9.67
C LEU A 73 1.77 6.17 -9.31
N ASP A 74 0.49 6.56 -9.35
CA ASP A 74 -0.01 7.93 -9.07
C ASP A 74 0.76 9.02 -9.82
N MET A 75 0.99 8.80 -11.14
CA MET A 75 1.86 9.65 -11.96
C MET A 75 1.29 11.02 -12.28
N GLU A 76 0.01 11.24 -12.07
CA GLU A 76 -0.67 12.53 -12.34
C GLU A 76 -0.60 13.51 -11.17
N ARG A 77 -0.23 13.04 -9.98
CA ARG A 77 -0.18 13.89 -8.78
C ARG A 77 1.13 14.68 -8.72
N ASP A 78 1.01 15.96 -8.42
CA ASP A 78 2.14 16.86 -8.18
C ASP A 78 2.62 16.73 -6.73
N TYR A 79 3.56 15.81 -6.52
CA TYR A 79 4.16 15.58 -5.20
C TYR A 79 5.09 16.71 -4.75
N SER A 80 5.66 17.48 -5.70
CA SER A 80 6.49 18.65 -5.36
C SER A 80 5.66 19.71 -4.64
N SER A 81 4.52 20.11 -5.23
CA SER A 81 3.63 21.10 -4.61
C SER A 81 3.05 20.61 -3.26
N ILE A 82 2.78 19.30 -3.12
CA ILE A 82 2.31 18.74 -1.85
C ILE A 82 3.40 18.79 -0.79
N LYS A 83 4.65 18.46 -1.14
CA LYS A 83 5.79 18.57 -0.23
C LYS A 83 5.98 20.02 0.23
N ASP A 84 5.97 20.97 -0.69
CA ASP A 84 6.09 22.39 -0.37
C ASP A 84 5.02 22.81 0.64
N TYR A 85 3.76 22.46 0.39
CA TYR A 85 2.65 22.74 1.31
C TYR A 85 2.84 22.10 2.69
N LEU A 86 3.19 20.82 2.74
CA LEU A 86 3.33 20.06 4.00
C LEU A 86 4.55 20.51 4.82
N THR A 87 5.58 21.05 4.18
CA THR A 87 6.84 21.39 4.84
C THR A 87 7.03 22.88 5.11
N GLU A 88 6.09 23.73 4.70
CA GLU A 88 6.18 25.19 4.83
C GLU A 88 6.43 25.64 6.29
N SER A 89 5.80 24.99 7.25
CA SER A 89 5.90 25.33 8.66
C SER A 89 6.26 24.17 9.59
N ASP A 90 6.61 22.99 9.02
CA ASP A 90 6.92 21.78 9.77
C ASP A 90 8.32 21.26 9.44
N GLU A 91 9.30 21.65 10.26
CA GLU A 91 10.70 21.24 10.11
C GLU A 91 10.92 19.73 10.33
N VAL A 92 10.04 19.04 11.06
CA VAL A 92 10.11 17.60 11.27
C VAL A 92 9.70 16.91 9.97
N LEU A 93 8.56 17.31 9.43
CA LEU A 93 8.04 16.76 8.19
C LEU A 93 8.94 17.10 6.99
N LYS A 94 9.61 18.26 7.01
CA LYS A 94 10.61 18.63 6.01
C LYS A 94 11.77 17.61 5.96
N LYS A 95 12.37 17.29 7.12
CA LYS A 95 13.40 16.26 7.18
C LYS A 95 12.92 14.89 6.71
N ALA A 96 11.70 14.53 7.06
CA ALA A 96 11.09 13.28 6.64
C ALA A 96 10.81 13.24 5.13
N ALA A 97 10.32 14.35 4.55
CA ALA A 97 10.07 14.49 3.12
C ALA A 97 11.37 14.53 2.30
N ASP A 98 12.41 15.19 2.81
CA ASP A 98 13.75 15.18 2.18
C ASP A 98 14.34 13.76 2.17
N TYR A 99 14.19 13.01 3.26
CA TYR A 99 14.66 11.62 3.35
C TYR A 99 13.89 10.69 2.42
N GLY A 100 12.57 10.81 2.37
CA GLY A 100 11.68 10.00 1.54
C GLY A 100 11.21 10.70 0.25
N TYR A 101 12.01 11.58 -0.33
CA TYR A 101 11.62 12.52 -1.38
C TYR A 101 10.87 11.90 -2.57
N GLY A 102 11.14 10.65 -2.88
CA GLY A 102 10.55 9.93 -4.00
C GLY A 102 9.40 9.00 -3.63
N ILE A 103 8.82 9.13 -2.44
CA ILE A 103 7.61 8.38 -2.07
C ILE A 103 6.44 8.81 -2.92
N ARG A 104 5.72 7.83 -3.48
CA ARG A 104 4.40 7.98 -4.12
C ARG A 104 3.44 6.98 -3.50
N ILE A 105 2.19 7.36 -3.32
CA ILE A 105 1.16 6.48 -2.78
C ILE A 105 0.58 5.66 -3.93
N LEU A 106 0.84 4.35 -3.92
CA LEU A 106 0.34 3.41 -4.91
C LEU A 106 -1.19 3.28 -4.80
N LYS A 107 -1.89 3.34 -5.93
CA LYS A 107 -3.32 3.01 -6.01
C LYS A 107 -3.46 1.51 -6.28
N GLN A 108 -3.47 0.75 -5.21
CA GLN A 108 -3.44 -0.70 -5.26
C GLN A 108 -4.82 -1.30 -5.51
N ASP A 109 -4.86 -2.56 -5.94
CA ASP A 109 -6.08 -3.33 -5.98
C ASP A 109 -6.72 -3.40 -4.58
N PHE A 110 -8.04 -3.21 -4.52
CA PHE A 110 -8.75 -3.11 -3.25
C PHE A 110 -8.70 -4.42 -2.47
N TRP A 111 -8.98 -5.56 -3.15
CA TRP A 111 -8.97 -6.86 -2.49
C TRP A 111 -7.56 -7.28 -2.06
N GLU A 112 -6.56 -7.07 -2.91
CA GLU A 112 -5.16 -7.30 -2.54
C GLU A 112 -4.75 -6.46 -1.31
N THR A 113 -5.20 -5.21 -1.24
CA THR A 113 -4.93 -4.33 -0.09
C THR A 113 -5.59 -4.87 1.18
N VAL A 114 -6.84 -5.33 1.12
CA VAL A 114 -7.54 -5.94 2.26
C VAL A 114 -6.78 -7.16 2.77
N VAL A 115 -6.45 -8.10 1.90
CA VAL A 115 -5.70 -9.33 2.25
C VAL A 115 -4.35 -8.96 2.87
N SER A 116 -3.60 -8.08 2.24
CA SER A 116 -2.26 -7.67 2.65
C SER A 116 -2.26 -7.01 4.03
N PHE A 117 -3.20 -6.11 4.30
CA PHE A 117 -3.23 -5.40 5.58
C PHE A 117 -3.86 -6.22 6.72
N ILE A 118 -4.73 -7.19 6.45
CA ILE A 118 -5.11 -8.21 7.43
C ILE A 118 -3.88 -9.04 7.84
N ILE A 119 -3.06 -9.47 6.88
CA ILE A 119 -1.83 -10.23 7.15
C ILE A 119 -0.78 -9.38 7.89
N SER A 120 -0.75 -8.07 7.66
CA SER A 120 0.22 -7.15 8.26
C SER A 120 0.04 -6.94 9.77
N GLN A 121 -1.11 -7.28 10.35
CA GLN A 121 -1.39 -7.07 11.76
C GLN A 121 -0.40 -7.79 12.67
N ASN A 122 0.25 -7.07 13.58
CA ASN A 122 1.23 -7.63 14.51
C ASN A 122 2.23 -8.57 13.81
N ASN A 123 2.85 -8.09 12.73
CA ASN A 123 3.71 -8.87 11.85
C ASN A 123 4.90 -8.01 11.37
N ASN A 124 5.90 -8.60 10.75
CA ASN A 124 7.02 -7.90 10.13
C ASN A 124 7.02 -8.10 8.61
N ILE A 125 7.65 -7.17 7.87
CA ILE A 125 7.60 -7.14 6.40
C ILE A 125 8.08 -8.45 5.77
N PRO A 126 9.22 -9.05 6.13
CA PRO A 126 9.66 -10.32 5.53
C PRO A 126 8.64 -11.45 5.70
N ARG A 127 8.03 -11.54 6.89
CA ARG A 127 7.00 -12.55 7.15
C ARG A 127 5.70 -12.27 6.42
N ILE A 128 5.30 -10.99 6.30
CA ILE A 128 4.12 -10.59 5.52
C ILE A 128 4.30 -11.03 4.07
N LYS A 129 5.43 -10.68 3.44
CA LYS A 129 5.79 -11.08 2.07
C LYS A 129 5.72 -12.60 1.90
N GLY A 130 6.32 -13.37 2.81
CA GLY A 130 6.31 -14.84 2.77
C GLY A 130 4.91 -15.45 2.93
N CYS A 131 4.06 -14.89 3.79
CA CYS A 131 2.68 -15.34 3.95
C CYS A 131 1.85 -15.09 2.68
N ILE A 132 1.95 -13.90 2.10
CA ILE A 132 1.24 -13.53 0.87
C ILE A 132 1.69 -14.44 -0.29
N GLU A 133 2.99 -14.60 -0.49
CA GLU A 133 3.53 -15.46 -1.55
C GLU A 133 3.07 -16.91 -1.40
N SER A 134 3.06 -17.45 -0.17
CA SER A 134 2.57 -18.79 0.11
C SER A 134 1.10 -18.98 -0.29
N ILE A 135 0.24 -17.99 0.02
CA ILE A 135 -1.18 -18.04 -0.34
C ILE A 135 -1.35 -17.95 -1.85
N CYS A 136 -0.66 -17.00 -2.49
CA CYS A 136 -0.73 -16.80 -3.94
C CYS A 136 -0.32 -18.05 -4.70
N LYS A 137 0.82 -18.65 -4.32
CA LYS A 137 1.34 -19.87 -4.96
C LYS A 137 0.43 -21.08 -4.76
N SER A 138 -0.27 -21.17 -3.63
CA SER A 138 -1.12 -22.34 -3.33
C SER A 138 -2.52 -22.21 -3.93
N PHE A 139 -3.06 -21.02 -4.05
CA PHE A 139 -4.49 -20.80 -4.34
C PHE A 139 -4.76 -19.69 -5.37
N GLY A 140 -3.73 -18.93 -5.77
CA GLY A 140 -3.87 -17.87 -6.75
C GLY A 140 -3.85 -18.37 -8.18
N GLU A 141 -4.48 -17.63 -9.08
CA GLU A 141 -4.41 -17.90 -10.51
C GLU A 141 -3.01 -17.59 -11.05
N PRO A 142 -2.45 -18.40 -11.97
CA PRO A 142 -1.17 -18.12 -12.60
C PRO A 142 -1.21 -16.82 -13.41
N LEU A 143 -0.23 -15.94 -13.18
CA LEU A 143 -0.01 -14.72 -13.98
C LEU A 143 1.05 -14.94 -15.08
N GLY A 144 1.63 -16.14 -15.12
CA GLY A 144 2.69 -16.51 -16.06
C GLY A 144 4.08 -16.46 -15.46
N GLU A 145 5.06 -16.78 -16.30
CA GLU A 145 6.47 -16.74 -15.95
C GLU A 145 7.09 -15.40 -16.40
N TYR A 146 7.91 -14.81 -15.53
CA TYR A 146 8.70 -13.63 -15.86
C TYR A 146 10.09 -13.74 -15.25
N GLU A 147 11.13 -13.58 -16.06
CA GLU A 147 12.55 -13.73 -15.67
C GLU A 147 12.85 -15.03 -14.90
N GLY A 148 12.30 -16.16 -15.36
CA GLY A 148 12.57 -17.49 -14.80
C GLY A 148 11.81 -17.83 -13.53
N ARG A 149 10.83 -17.00 -13.14
CA ARG A 149 9.97 -17.23 -11.97
C ARG A 149 8.49 -17.18 -12.35
N GLU A 150 7.72 -18.12 -11.78
CA GLU A 150 6.26 -18.09 -11.86
C GLU A 150 5.67 -17.12 -10.85
N TYR A 151 4.64 -16.39 -11.28
CA TYR A 151 3.88 -15.45 -10.47
C TYR A 151 2.40 -15.84 -10.44
N PHE A 152 1.76 -15.55 -9.32
CA PHE A 152 0.36 -15.90 -9.07
C PHE A 152 -0.39 -14.68 -8.54
N ALA A 153 -1.67 -14.55 -8.88
CA ALA A 153 -2.55 -13.53 -8.33
C ALA A 153 -2.83 -13.77 -6.84
N ILE A 154 -3.32 -12.77 -6.13
CA ILE A 154 -4.01 -12.98 -4.85
C ILE A 154 -5.23 -13.87 -5.13
N PRO A 155 -5.49 -14.94 -4.33
CA PRO A 155 -6.69 -15.75 -4.48
C PRO A 155 -7.94 -14.87 -4.48
N SER A 156 -8.88 -15.14 -5.42
CA SER A 156 -10.12 -14.39 -5.46
C SER A 156 -10.91 -14.52 -4.15
N PRO A 157 -11.83 -13.59 -3.85
CA PRO A 157 -12.70 -13.71 -2.68
C PRO A 157 -13.46 -15.04 -2.63
N GLU A 158 -13.91 -15.56 -3.79
CA GLU A 158 -14.62 -16.84 -3.90
C GLU A 158 -13.72 -18.00 -3.48
N VAL A 159 -12.48 -18.02 -3.97
CA VAL A 159 -11.48 -19.02 -3.58
C VAL A 159 -11.20 -18.90 -2.08
N MET A 160 -10.91 -17.70 -1.60
CA MET A 160 -10.57 -17.46 -0.18
C MET A 160 -11.72 -17.85 0.76
N ALA A 161 -12.96 -17.55 0.41
CA ALA A 161 -14.16 -17.86 1.20
C ALA A 161 -14.44 -19.37 1.31
N ALA A 162 -14.00 -20.14 0.32
CA ALA A 162 -14.19 -21.59 0.26
C ALA A 162 -13.11 -22.37 1.04
N LEU A 163 -11.97 -21.73 1.37
CA LEU A 163 -10.88 -22.38 2.11
C LEU A 163 -11.25 -22.66 3.56
N THR A 164 -10.57 -23.64 4.13
CA THR A 164 -10.58 -23.96 5.56
C THR A 164 -9.33 -23.40 6.25
N VAL A 165 -9.32 -23.44 7.58
CA VAL A 165 -8.13 -23.05 8.37
C VAL A 165 -6.96 -23.99 8.07
N GLU A 166 -7.26 -25.27 7.85
CA GLU A 166 -6.28 -26.31 7.53
C GLU A 166 -5.61 -26.08 6.16
N ASP A 167 -6.37 -25.67 5.15
CA ASP A 167 -5.85 -25.36 3.82
C ASP A 167 -4.80 -24.25 3.87
N LEU A 168 -5.03 -23.23 4.70
CA LEU A 168 -4.11 -22.10 4.89
C LEU A 168 -2.97 -22.37 5.89
N GLY A 169 -2.85 -23.60 6.40
CA GLY A 169 -1.86 -23.97 7.42
C GLY A 169 -0.41 -23.71 6.98
N ALA A 170 -0.07 -23.98 5.72
CA ALA A 170 1.27 -23.77 5.17
C ALA A 170 1.69 -22.28 5.15
N ALA A 171 0.74 -21.35 5.05
CA ALA A 171 1.01 -19.91 5.03
C ALA A 171 1.31 -19.31 6.41
N LYS A 172 1.17 -20.10 7.49
CA LYS A 172 1.51 -19.72 8.88
C LYS A 172 0.88 -18.41 9.35
N LEU A 173 -0.35 -18.14 8.97
CA LEU A 173 -1.08 -16.89 9.24
C LEU A 173 -1.51 -16.74 10.71
N GLY A 174 -1.63 -17.86 11.46
CA GLY A 174 -2.15 -17.86 12.82
C GLY A 174 -3.62 -17.43 12.85
N TYR A 175 -3.98 -16.54 13.78
CA TYR A 175 -5.36 -16.05 13.93
C TYR A 175 -5.90 -15.32 12.69
N ARG A 176 -5.04 -14.82 11.83
CA ARG A 176 -5.40 -14.08 10.61
C ARG A 176 -6.07 -14.97 9.56
N THR A 177 -5.84 -16.29 9.62
CA THR A 177 -6.50 -17.26 8.74
C THR A 177 -8.02 -17.09 8.79
N LYS A 178 -8.59 -17.08 10.00
CA LYS A 178 -10.04 -16.88 10.17
C LYS A 178 -10.49 -15.52 9.65
N TYR A 179 -9.71 -14.48 9.90
CA TYR A 179 -10.05 -13.13 9.42
C TYR A 179 -10.14 -13.06 7.89
N LEU A 180 -9.19 -13.64 7.17
CA LEU A 180 -9.20 -13.66 5.71
C LEU A 180 -10.43 -14.38 5.16
N ILE A 181 -10.72 -15.58 5.69
CA ILE A 181 -11.87 -16.39 5.23
C ILE A 181 -13.20 -15.66 5.52
N GLU A 182 -13.38 -15.15 6.72
CA GLU A 182 -14.62 -14.47 7.10
C GLU A 182 -14.80 -13.13 6.36
N THR A 183 -13.72 -12.35 6.20
CA THR A 183 -13.78 -11.11 5.42
C THR A 183 -14.13 -11.39 3.96
N ALA A 184 -13.59 -12.46 3.37
CA ALA A 184 -13.94 -12.86 2.00
C ALA A 184 -15.43 -13.20 1.88
N ARG A 185 -15.97 -13.98 2.84
CA ARG A 185 -17.41 -14.32 2.89
C ARG A 185 -18.29 -13.07 3.01
N GLN A 186 -17.97 -12.19 3.94
CA GLN A 186 -18.70 -10.94 4.15
C GLN A 186 -18.69 -10.05 2.89
N MET A 187 -17.55 -9.95 2.20
CA MET A 187 -17.48 -9.18 0.95
C MET A 187 -18.34 -9.78 -0.16
N LEU A 188 -18.38 -11.11 -0.27
CA LEU A 188 -19.23 -11.79 -1.25
C LEU A 188 -20.73 -11.63 -0.91
N GLU A 189 -21.12 -11.64 0.35
CA GLU A 189 -22.48 -11.36 0.82
C GLU A 189 -22.94 -9.94 0.43
N GLU A 190 -22.00 -8.97 0.38
CA GLU A 190 -22.28 -7.61 -0.09
C GLU A 190 -22.18 -7.43 -1.61
N GLY A 191 -21.94 -8.49 -2.38
CA GLY A 191 -21.87 -8.46 -3.85
C GLY A 191 -20.46 -8.43 -4.42
N GLY A 192 -19.44 -8.64 -3.60
CA GLY A 192 -18.02 -8.70 -3.99
C GLY A 192 -17.23 -7.42 -3.76
N PRO A 193 -15.88 -7.53 -3.84
CA PRO A 193 -14.98 -6.42 -3.51
C PRO A 193 -15.21 -5.14 -4.29
N GLU A 194 -15.57 -5.21 -5.58
CA GLU A 194 -15.82 -4.01 -6.39
C GLU A 194 -17.07 -3.27 -5.93
N VAL A 195 -18.15 -3.98 -5.58
CA VAL A 195 -19.37 -3.38 -5.03
C VAL A 195 -19.09 -2.73 -3.68
N VAL A 196 -18.34 -3.43 -2.81
CA VAL A 196 -17.92 -2.90 -1.51
C VAL A 196 -17.05 -1.65 -1.69
N LYS A 197 -16.07 -1.70 -2.59
CA LYS A 197 -15.19 -0.57 -2.92
C LYS A 197 -16.00 0.65 -3.38
N ASP A 198 -16.91 0.46 -4.33
CA ASP A 198 -17.77 1.53 -4.87
C ASP A 198 -18.63 2.19 -3.79
N ARG A 199 -19.15 1.40 -2.85
CA ARG A 199 -19.88 1.89 -1.68
C ARG A 199 -18.97 2.70 -0.75
N LEU A 200 -17.79 2.17 -0.44
CA LEU A 200 -16.83 2.81 0.48
C LEU A 200 -16.24 4.11 -0.07
N VAL A 201 -15.97 4.18 -1.38
CA VAL A 201 -15.50 5.42 -2.04
C VAL A 201 -16.53 6.54 -1.88
N LYS A 202 -17.82 6.22 -1.88
CA LYS A 202 -18.94 7.17 -1.72
C LYS A 202 -19.27 7.46 -0.25
N SER A 203 -18.72 6.69 0.69
CA SER A 203 -19.00 6.83 2.12
C SER A 203 -18.37 8.11 2.69
N ALA A 204 -19.09 8.73 3.63
CA ALA A 204 -18.55 9.82 4.44
C ALA A 204 -17.53 9.32 5.48
N ASN A 205 -17.64 8.05 5.91
CA ASN A 205 -16.82 7.46 6.97
C ASN A 205 -16.28 6.07 6.58
N PRO A 206 -15.51 5.94 5.48
CA PRO A 206 -15.08 4.63 4.97
C PRO A 206 -14.23 3.83 5.98
N ILE A 207 -13.49 4.51 6.87
CA ILE A 207 -12.70 3.85 7.93
C ILE A 207 -13.61 3.19 8.99
N GLU A 208 -14.77 3.78 9.31
CA GLU A 208 -15.74 3.18 10.23
C GLU A 208 -16.47 2.01 9.55
N ASP A 209 -16.90 2.21 8.32
CA ASP A 209 -17.59 1.18 7.54
C ASP A 209 -16.74 -0.07 7.32
N LEU A 210 -15.43 0.10 7.06
CA LEU A 210 -14.48 -1.00 6.94
C LEU A 210 -14.34 -1.83 8.21
N GLN A 211 -14.56 -1.24 9.38
CA GLN A 211 -14.47 -1.97 10.66
C GLN A 211 -15.65 -2.94 10.90
N ALA A 212 -16.68 -2.93 10.06
CA ALA A 212 -17.73 -3.94 10.07
C ALA A 212 -17.23 -5.32 9.59
N PHE A 213 -16.15 -5.36 8.82
CA PHE A 213 -15.55 -6.61 8.34
C PHE A 213 -14.68 -7.25 9.42
N THR A 214 -14.77 -8.58 9.52
CA THR A 214 -14.02 -9.37 10.49
C THR A 214 -12.51 -9.16 10.33
N GLY A 215 -11.83 -8.85 11.44
CA GLY A 215 -10.37 -8.68 11.43
C GLY A 215 -9.89 -7.32 10.92
N ILE A 216 -10.78 -6.40 10.58
CA ILE A 216 -10.44 -5.04 10.18
C ILE A 216 -10.64 -4.08 11.35
N GLY A 217 -9.58 -3.80 12.09
CA GLY A 217 -9.58 -2.78 13.14
C GLY A 217 -9.22 -1.38 12.60
N PRO A 218 -9.21 -0.33 13.45
CA PRO A 218 -9.02 1.07 13.02
C PRO A 218 -7.76 1.32 12.19
N LYS A 219 -6.62 0.68 12.53
CA LYS A 219 -5.35 0.82 11.78
C LYS A 219 -5.45 0.18 10.40
N VAL A 220 -5.98 -1.03 10.33
CA VAL A 220 -6.14 -1.77 9.07
C VAL A 220 -7.10 -1.04 8.15
N ALA A 221 -8.24 -0.57 8.68
CA ALA A 221 -9.21 0.23 7.95
C ALA A 221 -8.58 1.52 7.37
N ALA A 222 -7.75 2.21 8.15
CA ALA A 222 -7.05 3.41 7.66
C ALA A 222 -6.04 3.09 6.55
N CYS A 223 -5.31 1.96 6.64
CA CYS A 223 -4.42 1.52 5.56
C CYS A 223 -5.19 1.16 4.29
N ILE A 224 -6.30 0.40 4.41
CA ILE A 224 -7.15 0.05 3.27
C ILE A 224 -7.74 1.33 2.65
N SER A 225 -8.16 2.28 3.47
CA SER A 225 -8.69 3.57 3.01
C SER A 225 -7.64 4.35 2.22
N LEU A 226 -6.40 4.41 2.70
CA LEU A 226 -5.31 5.11 2.01
C LEU A 226 -4.91 4.40 0.70
N PHE A 227 -4.56 3.12 0.76
CA PHE A 227 -3.90 2.41 -0.33
C PHE A 227 -4.87 1.68 -1.28
N GLY A 228 -6.05 1.29 -0.81
CA GLY A 228 -7.06 0.59 -1.60
C GLY A 228 -8.18 1.48 -2.13
N LEU A 229 -8.55 2.55 -1.36
CA LEU A 229 -9.58 3.50 -1.78
C LEU A 229 -9.00 4.83 -2.28
N GLY A 230 -7.69 5.07 -2.12
CA GLY A 230 -7.04 6.31 -2.54
C GLY A 230 -7.40 7.55 -1.69
N ARG A 231 -7.84 7.35 -0.44
CA ARG A 231 -8.20 8.44 0.48
C ARG A 231 -6.94 9.02 1.12
N MET A 232 -6.41 10.08 0.48
CA MET A 232 -5.15 10.72 0.92
C MET A 232 -5.28 11.45 2.26
N ASP A 233 -6.49 11.70 2.75
CA ASP A 233 -6.80 12.23 4.07
C ASP A 233 -6.75 11.16 5.19
N ALA A 234 -6.61 9.87 4.85
CA ALA A 234 -6.46 8.82 5.84
C ALA A 234 -5.07 8.86 6.49
N PHE A 235 -5.03 8.72 7.82
CA PHE A 235 -3.80 8.75 8.62
C PHE A 235 -3.69 7.48 9.45
N PRO A 236 -3.10 6.39 8.93
CA PRO A 236 -2.90 5.14 9.65
C PRO A 236 -2.00 5.34 10.87
N ILE A 237 -2.49 5.00 12.06
CA ILE A 237 -1.73 5.12 13.31
C ILE A 237 -1.42 3.72 13.84
N ASP A 238 -0.20 3.29 13.65
CA ASP A 238 0.38 2.07 14.23
C ASP A 238 1.31 2.40 15.41
N VAL A 239 2.04 1.41 15.90
CA VAL A 239 3.00 1.60 17.00
C VAL A 239 4.12 2.58 16.64
N TRP A 240 4.58 2.58 15.39
CA TRP A 240 5.62 3.50 14.93
C TRP A 240 5.09 4.92 14.84
N MET A 241 3.91 5.11 14.25
CA MET A 241 3.29 6.44 14.19
C MET A 241 2.96 7.00 15.56
N ARG A 242 2.58 6.18 16.54
CA ARG A 242 2.41 6.64 17.93
C ARG A 242 3.71 7.19 18.50
N ARG A 243 4.84 6.51 18.26
CA ARG A 243 6.16 6.97 18.66
C ARG A 243 6.55 8.27 17.96
N VAL A 244 6.32 8.37 16.65
CA VAL A 244 6.55 9.61 15.89
C VAL A 244 5.76 10.76 16.49
N MET A 245 4.45 10.59 16.68
CA MET A 245 3.58 11.64 17.22
C MET A 245 3.96 12.03 18.64
N ASN A 246 4.46 11.09 19.44
CA ASN A 246 4.95 11.41 20.78
C ASN A 246 6.32 12.09 20.76
N GLN A 247 7.30 11.53 20.05
CA GLN A 247 8.69 12.01 20.11
C GLN A 247 8.92 13.30 19.33
N LEU A 248 8.19 13.50 18.25
CA LEU A 248 8.43 14.61 17.32
C LEU A 248 7.35 15.70 17.40
N TYR A 249 6.15 15.38 17.91
CA TYR A 249 5.03 16.30 18.01
C TYR A 249 4.45 16.45 19.42
N ASP A 250 5.10 15.84 20.43
CA ASP A 250 4.74 15.94 21.86
C ASP A 250 3.28 15.55 22.18
N ILE A 251 2.74 14.55 21.46
CA ILE A 251 1.40 14.03 21.67
C ILE A 251 1.50 12.68 22.39
N ASP A 252 0.75 12.47 23.48
CA ASP A 252 0.76 11.22 24.27
C ASP A 252 0.50 10.00 23.37
N GLU A 253 1.36 8.97 23.47
CA GLU A 253 1.26 7.73 22.67
C GLU A 253 -0.11 7.02 22.77
N LYS A 254 -0.84 7.24 23.85
CA LYS A 254 -2.15 6.65 24.09
C LYS A 254 -3.28 7.49 23.52
N ASP A 255 -3.05 8.77 23.26
CA ASP A 255 -4.09 9.70 22.78
C ASP A 255 -4.21 9.67 21.24
N VAL A 256 -4.73 8.56 20.73
CA VAL A 256 -5.01 8.41 19.29
C VAL A 256 -5.98 9.46 18.78
N LYS A 257 -6.85 10.00 19.64
CA LYS A 257 -7.81 11.03 19.24
C LYS A 257 -7.10 12.35 18.98
N ALA A 258 -6.18 12.75 19.85
CA ALA A 258 -5.35 13.93 19.65
C ALA A 258 -4.47 13.79 18.39
N MET A 259 -3.87 12.61 18.17
CA MET A 259 -3.09 12.35 16.96
C MET A 259 -3.90 12.53 15.67
N LYS A 260 -5.13 12.00 15.64
CA LYS A 260 -6.04 12.17 14.48
C LYS A 260 -6.47 13.63 14.29
N ALA A 261 -6.74 14.34 15.39
CA ALA A 261 -7.10 15.77 15.33
C ALA A 261 -5.93 16.58 14.78
N TYR A 262 -4.73 16.35 15.29
CA TYR A 262 -3.50 16.98 14.79
C TYR A 262 -3.29 16.74 13.29
N ALA A 263 -3.34 15.47 12.86
CA ALA A 263 -3.16 15.12 11.46
C ALA A 263 -4.20 15.80 10.55
N LYS A 264 -5.45 15.85 10.98
CA LYS A 264 -6.52 16.53 10.24
C LYS A 264 -6.30 18.04 10.14
N GLU A 265 -5.86 18.68 11.22
CA GLU A 265 -5.65 20.13 11.29
C GLU A 265 -4.42 20.57 10.49
N HIS A 266 -3.29 19.82 10.62
CA HIS A 266 -2.00 20.25 10.09
C HIS A 266 -1.68 19.66 8.71
N PHE A 267 -2.14 18.44 8.42
CA PHE A 267 -1.84 17.77 7.15
C PHE A 267 -3.05 17.73 6.21
N GLY A 268 -4.26 17.97 6.73
CA GLY A 268 -5.50 18.09 5.94
C GLY A 268 -5.72 16.90 5.00
N GLU A 269 -5.97 17.23 3.74
CA GLU A 269 -6.21 16.24 2.68
C GLU A 269 -4.97 15.44 2.28
N HIS A 270 -3.77 15.81 2.75
CA HIS A 270 -2.51 15.13 2.46
C HIS A 270 -2.00 14.28 3.64
N GLY A 271 -2.85 14.01 4.64
CA GLY A 271 -2.49 13.26 5.84
C GLY A 271 -1.81 11.92 5.58
N GLY A 272 -2.26 11.17 4.58
CA GLY A 272 -1.66 9.89 4.20
C GLY A 272 -0.26 10.02 3.60
N ILE A 273 0.00 11.08 2.85
CA ILE A 273 1.33 11.36 2.30
C ILE A 273 2.28 11.78 3.42
N ALA A 274 1.85 12.69 4.30
CA ALA A 274 2.60 13.10 5.48
C ALA A 274 2.93 11.89 6.37
N GLN A 275 1.95 11.01 6.59
CA GLN A 275 2.14 9.78 7.36
C GLN A 275 3.21 8.88 6.74
N GLN A 276 3.24 8.73 5.41
CA GLN A 276 4.24 7.88 4.75
C GLN A 276 5.65 8.46 4.85
N TYR A 277 5.84 9.78 4.73
CA TYR A 277 7.13 10.42 4.97
C TYR A 277 7.63 10.19 6.41
N LEU A 278 6.78 10.45 7.38
CA LEU A 278 7.11 10.26 8.81
C LEU A 278 7.40 8.79 9.15
N PHE A 279 6.58 7.87 8.63
CA PHE A 279 6.74 6.44 8.86
C PHE A 279 8.02 5.88 8.23
N TYR A 280 8.36 6.32 7.02
CA TYR A 280 9.59 5.91 6.36
C TYR A 280 10.82 6.45 7.09
N TYR A 281 10.79 7.72 7.48
CA TYR A 281 11.88 8.40 8.19
C TYR A 281 12.22 7.78 9.54
N ILE A 282 11.22 7.43 10.35
CA ILE A 282 11.48 6.88 11.70
C ILE A 282 12.04 5.45 11.69
N ARG A 283 11.94 4.77 10.56
CA ARG A 283 12.41 3.40 10.37
C ARG A 283 13.80 3.29 9.73
N ALA A 284 14.41 4.42 9.43
CA ALA A 284 15.74 4.55 8.83
C ALA A 284 16.89 4.05 9.74
#